data_f073847898454c2347aeed3371f96fbe
#
_entry.id   f073847898454c2347aeed3371f96fbe
#
_cell.length_a   1.000
_cell.length_b   1.000
_cell.length_c   1.000
_cell.angle_alpha   90.00
_cell.angle_beta   90.00
_cell.angle_gamma   90.00
#
_symmetry.space_group_name_H-M   'P 1'
#
loop_
_entity.id
_entity.type
_entity.pdbx_description
1 polymer ?
#
loop_
_entity_poly.entity_id
_entity_poly.type
_entity_poly.pdbx_seq_one_letter_code
_entity_poly.pdbx_strand_id
1 'polypeptide(L)'
;VTMQLSVSMVFIVAALVVMMQMHFVNQKDLGFDSRGVIQLSGFLDYSGKIQGALERELATIPQIESITQADFEPRHKSDIYTMITDVEWPGKSSLETPAFNVIYTDSRFVETFKLKMVRGEWWHQGETQEIVLNEEAVREMGLSEPEGSIIRIPSIDDASVMVEYKVV
;
A
#
# COMPACT_ATOMS: atom_id res chain seq x y z
N VAL A 1 43.76 -4.31 29.91
CA VAL A 1 42.59 -3.72 30.61
C VAL A 1 41.99 -2.58 29.79
N THR A 2 42.79 -1.59 29.35
CA THR A 2 42.27 -0.43 28.58
C THR A 2 41.66 -0.82 27.26
N MET A 3 42.28 -1.71 26.47
CA MET A 3 41.74 -2.20 25.20
C MET A 3 40.39 -2.95 25.37
N GLN A 4 40.29 -3.76 26.42
CA GLN A 4 39.07 -4.49 26.74
C GLN A 4 37.91 -3.54 27.11
N LEU A 5 38.19 -2.51 27.91
CA LEU A 5 37.23 -1.49 28.28
C LEU A 5 36.75 -0.69 27.05
N SER A 6 37.67 -0.33 26.16
CA SER A 6 37.33 0.39 24.92
C SER A 6 36.40 -0.44 24.01
N VAL A 7 36.71 -1.72 23.84
CA VAL A 7 35.87 -2.64 23.06
C VAL A 7 34.49 -2.81 23.68
N SER A 8 34.43 -2.99 25.01
CA SER A 8 33.16 -3.11 25.72
C SER A 8 32.32 -1.84 25.59
N MET A 9 32.94 -0.66 25.65
CA MET A 9 32.22 0.61 25.48
C MET A 9 31.64 0.76 24.09
N VAL A 10 32.38 0.35 23.04
CA VAL A 10 31.89 0.36 21.67
C VAL A 10 30.66 -0.54 21.51
N PHE A 11 30.67 -1.74 22.08
CA PHE A 11 29.52 -2.64 22.03
C PHE A 11 28.30 -2.08 22.79
N ILE A 12 28.50 -1.45 23.92
CA ILE A 12 27.40 -0.81 24.68
C ILE A 12 26.77 0.30 23.84
N VAL A 13 27.59 1.18 23.25
CA VAL A 13 27.09 2.27 22.40
C VAL A 13 26.37 1.73 21.21
N ALA A 14 26.91 0.71 20.53
CA ALA A 14 26.24 0.07 19.40
C ALA A 14 24.89 -0.53 19.80
N ALA A 15 24.82 -1.22 20.93
CA ALA A 15 23.57 -1.78 21.45
C ALA A 15 22.52 -0.69 21.74
N LEU A 16 22.93 0.41 22.36
CA LEU A 16 22.04 1.55 22.63
C LEU A 16 21.52 2.19 21.35
N VAL A 17 22.37 2.36 20.32
CA VAL A 17 21.95 2.89 19.02
C VAL A 17 20.91 1.96 18.36
N VAL A 18 21.16 0.66 18.36
CA VAL A 18 20.19 -0.32 17.81
C VAL A 18 18.87 -0.27 18.56
N MET A 19 18.91 -0.21 19.90
CA MET A 19 17.67 -0.09 20.69
C MET A 19 16.89 1.19 20.36
N MET A 20 17.58 2.32 20.22
CA MET A 20 16.95 3.59 19.82
C MET A 20 16.33 3.51 18.42
N GLN A 21 17.03 2.89 17.47
CA GLN A 21 16.52 2.68 16.11
C GLN A 21 15.29 1.78 16.11
N MET A 22 15.31 0.69 16.86
CA MET A 22 14.15 -0.21 16.98
C MET A 22 12.96 0.52 17.62
N HIS A 23 13.20 1.32 18.65
CA HIS A 23 12.15 2.11 19.29
C HIS A 23 11.54 3.12 18.30
N PHE A 24 12.37 3.84 17.55
CA PHE A 24 11.92 4.77 16.52
C PHE A 24 11.09 4.09 15.45
N VAL A 25 11.54 2.93 14.93
CA VAL A 25 10.80 2.18 13.90
C VAL A 25 9.44 1.70 14.44
N ASN A 26 9.40 1.20 15.67
CA ASN A 26 8.17 0.69 16.28
C ASN A 26 7.16 1.81 16.63
N GLN A 27 7.62 3.04 16.79
CA GLN A 27 6.77 4.18 17.11
C GLN A 27 6.37 5.00 15.87
N LYS A 28 7.00 4.74 14.73
CA LYS A 28 6.69 5.47 13.52
C LYS A 28 5.24 5.20 13.12
N ASP A 29 4.44 6.26 13.00
CA ASP A 29 3.11 6.20 12.40
C ASP A 29 3.26 5.83 10.92
N LEU A 30 2.77 4.67 10.57
CA LEU A 30 2.80 4.16 9.19
C LEU A 30 1.63 4.69 8.35
N GLY A 31 0.74 5.49 8.96
CA GLY A 31 -0.47 5.99 8.30
C GLY A 31 -1.60 4.96 8.24
N PHE A 32 -1.40 3.76 8.81
CA PHE A 32 -2.42 2.72 8.88
C PHE A 32 -2.32 1.93 10.20
N ASP A 33 -3.45 1.35 10.62
CA ASP A 33 -3.52 0.51 11.82
C ASP A 33 -3.58 -0.97 11.42
N SER A 34 -2.49 -1.69 11.66
CA SER A 34 -2.40 -3.15 11.40
C SER A 34 -2.70 -3.99 12.64
N ARG A 35 -3.04 -3.39 13.77
CA ARG A 35 -3.32 -4.15 15.00
C ARG A 35 -4.62 -4.92 14.87
N GLY A 36 -4.57 -6.20 15.19
CA GLY A 36 -5.71 -7.10 15.07
C GLY A 36 -6.01 -7.56 13.64
N VAL A 37 -5.21 -7.18 12.66
CA VAL A 37 -5.35 -7.65 11.28
C VAL A 37 -4.74 -9.04 11.14
N ILE A 38 -5.53 -9.97 10.61
CA ILE A 38 -5.11 -11.33 10.25
C ILE A 38 -5.08 -11.41 8.74
N GLN A 39 -3.93 -11.77 8.21
CA GLN A 39 -3.76 -11.98 6.78
C GLN A 39 -3.87 -13.48 6.45
N LEU A 40 -4.70 -13.77 5.45
CA LEU A 40 -4.82 -15.10 4.86
C LEU A 40 -4.20 -15.06 3.47
N SER A 41 -3.04 -15.69 3.31
CA SER A 41 -2.32 -15.79 2.03
C SER A 41 -2.67 -17.08 1.30
N GLY A 42 -2.60 -17.06 -0.03
CA GLY A 42 -2.70 -18.27 -0.86
C GLY A 42 -4.09 -18.64 -1.34
N PHE A 43 -5.09 -17.81 -1.10
CA PHE A 43 -6.45 -17.98 -1.62
C PHE A 43 -6.70 -17.19 -2.91
N LEU A 44 -5.71 -17.14 -3.80
CA LEU A 44 -5.88 -16.51 -5.11
C LEU A 44 -6.79 -17.40 -5.98
N ASP A 45 -8.08 -17.19 -5.86
CA ASP A 45 -9.07 -17.76 -6.77
C ASP A 45 -9.53 -16.67 -7.75
N TYR A 46 -8.96 -16.69 -8.93
CA TYR A 46 -9.33 -15.77 -10.01
C TYR A 46 -10.81 -15.87 -10.43
N SER A 47 -11.51 -16.93 -10.01
CA SER A 47 -12.96 -17.07 -10.26
C SER A 47 -13.83 -16.29 -9.27
N GLY A 48 -13.26 -15.81 -8.16
CA GLY A 48 -13.97 -15.11 -7.08
C GLY A 48 -14.97 -15.96 -6.29
N LYS A 49 -15.14 -17.25 -6.63
CA LYS A 49 -16.15 -18.12 -5.99
C LYS A 49 -15.74 -18.55 -4.59
N ILE A 50 -14.47 -18.92 -4.43
CA ILE A 50 -13.94 -19.35 -3.13
C ILE A 50 -13.88 -18.13 -2.20
N GLN A 51 -13.45 -16.98 -2.73
CA GLN A 51 -13.39 -15.73 -1.97
C GLN A 51 -14.75 -15.32 -1.42
N GLY A 52 -15.77 -15.28 -2.27
CA GLY A 52 -17.13 -14.91 -1.84
C GLY A 52 -17.78 -15.90 -0.87
N ALA A 53 -17.39 -17.19 -0.91
CA ALA A 53 -17.81 -18.17 0.08
C ALA A 53 -17.11 -17.94 1.42
N LEU A 54 -15.79 -17.74 1.40
CA LEU A 54 -14.97 -17.46 2.58
C LEU A 54 -15.42 -16.18 3.28
N GLU A 55 -15.65 -15.09 2.54
CA GLU A 55 -16.17 -13.84 3.11
C GLU A 55 -17.50 -14.05 3.84
N ARG A 56 -18.43 -14.79 3.25
CA ARG A 56 -19.72 -15.07 3.90
C ARG A 56 -19.57 -15.84 5.19
N GLU A 57 -18.70 -16.85 5.22
CA GLU A 57 -18.45 -17.64 6.43
C GLU A 57 -17.75 -16.77 7.49
N LEU A 58 -16.73 -16.01 7.12
CA LEU A 58 -16.03 -15.11 8.03
C LEU A 58 -16.93 -14.02 8.61
N ALA A 59 -17.86 -13.48 7.82
CA ALA A 59 -18.82 -12.48 8.26
C ALA A 59 -19.80 -13.01 9.33
N THR A 60 -19.91 -14.33 9.51
CA THR A 60 -20.72 -14.93 10.59
C THR A 60 -20.03 -14.89 11.97
N ILE A 61 -18.73 -14.59 11.99
CA ILE A 61 -17.92 -14.58 13.21
C ILE A 61 -18.00 -13.19 13.85
N PRO A 62 -18.62 -13.03 15.04
CA PRO A 62 -18.85 -11.69 15.62
C PRO A 62 -17.58 -10.92 15.99
N GLN A 63 -16.44 -11.59 16.08
CA GLN A 63 -15.14 -10.98 16.39
C GLN A 63 -14.46 -10.35 15.17
N ILE A 64 -14.98 -10.60 13.96
CA ILE A 64 -14.46 -10.03 12.72
C ILE A 64 -15.24 -8.75 12.42
N GLU A 65 -14.56 -7.61 12.55
CA GLU A 65 -15.16 -6.28 12.34
C GLU A 65 -15.25 -5.92 10.85
N SER A 66 -14.22 -6.28 10.08
CA SER A 66 -14.13 -5.98 8.65
C SER A 66 -13.32 -7.04 7.92
N ILE A 67 -13.61 -7.21 6.63
CA ILE A 67 -12.88 -8.10 5.74
C ILE A 67 -12.59 -7.30 4.48
N THR A 68 -11.33 -7.28 4.06
CA THR A 68 -10.89 -6.61 2.83
C THR A 68 -9.98 -7.53 2.03
N GLN A 69 -9.95 -7.30 0.74
CA GLN A 69 -9.06 -7.98 -0.19
C GLN A 69 -8.05 -6.99 -0.73
N ALA A 70 -6.79 -7.41 -0.77
CA ALA A 70 -5.74 -6.63 -1.39
C ALA A 70 -4.66 -7.57 -1.95
N ASP A 71 -4.01 -7.16 -3.00
CA ASP A 71 -2.81 -7.82 -3.51
C ASP A 71 -1.53 -7.41 -2.76
N PHE A 72 -1.73 -6.86 -1.57
CA PHE A 72 -0.68 -6.31 -0.71
C PHE A 72 -0.37 -7.24 0.45
N GLU A 73 0.91 -7.58 0.64
CA GLU A 73 1.41 -8.33 1.78
C GLU A 73 2.31 -7.46 2.68
N PRO A 74 1.80 -6.94 3.82
CA PRO A 74 2.55 -5.99 4.66
C PRO A 74 3.83 -6.54 5.28
N ARG A 75 3.99 -7.86 5.35
CA ARG A 75 5.10 -8.54 6.04
C ARG A 75 6.23 -9.00 5.15
N HIS A 76 6.00 -9.16 3.87
CA HIS A 76 7.04 -9.59 2.94
C HIS A 76 7.49 -8.41 2.09
N LYS A 77 8.79 -8.12 2.20
CA LYS A 77 9.47 -7.12 1.39
C LYS A 77 9.73 -7.61 -0.03
N SER A 78 9.20 -8.76 -0.39
CA SER A 78 9.42 -9.43 -1.66
C SER A 78 8.23 -9.26 -2.60
N ASP A 79 8.40 -8.41 -3.58
CA ASP A 79 8.01 -8.64 -4.98
C ASP A 79 6.51 -8.69 -5.37
N ILE A 80 5.56 -8.39 -4.48
CA ILE A 80 4.14 -8.41 -4.81
C ILE A 80 3.59 -7.01 -5.11
N TYR A 81 4.44 -6.01 -5.17
CA TYR A 81 4.04 -4.73 -5.74
C TYR A 81 4.11 -4.84 -7.25
N THR A 82 3.00 -4.64 -7.91
CA THR A 82 3.03 -4.40 -9.34
C THR A 82 3.71 -3.05 -9.55
N MET A 83 5.02 -3.09 -9.77
CA MET A 83 5.78 -1.90 -10.10
C MET A 83 5.54 -1.56 -11.56
N ILE A 84 5.04 -0.37 -11.81
CA ILE A 84 4.79 0.14 -13.17
C ILE A 84 5.62 1.40 -13.42
N THR A 85 6.14 1.53 -14.63
CA THR A 85 6.95 2.67 -15.08
C THR A 85 6.25 3.49 -16.15
N ASP A 86 5.37 2.87 -16.93
CA ASP A 86 4.69 3.48 -18.07
C ASP A 86 3.36 4.12 -17.62
N VAL A 87 3.42 4.97 -16.59
CA VAL A 87 2.27 5.74 -16.11
C VAL A 87 2.24 7.08 -16.82
N GLU A 88 1.09 7.48 -17.33
CA GLU A 88 0.85 8.80 -17.93
C GLU A 88 -0.06 9.63 -17.04
N TRP A 89 0.29 10.93 -16.91
CA TRP A 89 -0.51 11.89 -16.15
C TRP A 89 -0.42 13.28 -16.77
N PRO A 90 -1.33 14.21 -16.48
CA PRO A 90 -1.29 15.57 -17.00
C PRO A 90 0.00 16.30 -16.60
N GLY A 91 0.74 16.80 -17.56
CA GLY A 91 1.99 17.53 -17.34
C GLY A 91 3.25 16.68 -17.26
N LYS A 92 3.17 15.34 -17.41
CA LYS A 92 4.35 14.47 -17.44
C LYS A 92 5.32 14.89 -18.56
N SER A 93 6.59 15.03 -18.22
CA SER A 93 7.67 15.19 -19.21
C SER A 93 8.00 13.84 -19.84
N SER A 94 8.25 13.81 -21.14
CA SER A 94 8.65 12.60 -21.87
C SER A 94 10.01 12.01 -21.43
N LEU A 95 10.77 12.74 -20.62
CA LEU A 95 12.04 12.29 -20.06
C LEU A 95 11.90 11.65 -18.66
N GLU A 96 10.72 11.77 -18.06
CA GLU A 96 10.46 11.23 -16.72
C GLU A 96 9.90 9.82 -16.82
N THR A 97 10.54 8.89 -16.13
CA THR A 97 10.11 7.48 -16.04
C THR A 97 10.13 7.00 -14.58
N PRO A 98 9.44 7.69 -13.67
CA PRO A 98 9.36 7.22 -12.30
C PRO A 98 8.62 5.87 -12.22
N ALA A 99 8.99 5.08 -11.25
CA ALA A 99 8.34 3.81 -10.97
C ALA A 99 7.34 3.98 -9.83
N PHE A 100 6.12 3.49 -10.02
CA PHE A 100 5.07 3.49 -9.01
C PHE A 100 4.73 2.06 -8.60
N ASN A 101 4.43 1.89 -7.32
CA ASN A 101 3.86 0.65 -6.81
C ASN A 101 2.33 0.79 -6.81
N VAL A 102 1.65 -0.15 -7.44
CA VAL A 102 0.19 -0.22 -7.47
C VAL A 102 -0.28 -1.32 -6.55
N ILE A 103 -1.32 -1.04 -5.78
CA ILE A 103 -2.00 -1.99 -4.91
C ILE A 103 -3.45 -2.07 -5.41
N TYR A 104 -3.88 -3.27 -5.76
CA TYR A 104 -5.28 -3.55 -6.08
C TYR A 104 -6.01 -3.97 -4.81
N THR A 105 -7.13 -3.32 -4.53
CA THR A 105 -7.84 -3.56 -3.29
C THR A 105 -9.34 -3.30 -3.46
N ASP A 106 -10.14 -3.70 -2.50
CA ASP A 106 -11.58 -3.44 -2.48
C ASP A 106 -11.94 -2.13 -1.74
N SER A 107 -13.20 -1.76 -1.78
CA SER A 107 -13.69 -0.52 -1.17
C SER A 107 -13.60 -0.49 0.36
N ARG A 108 -13.41 -1.64 1.03
CA ARG A 108 -13.33 -1.75 2.49
C ARG A 108 -11.90 -1.59 3.03
N PHE A 109 -10.92 -1.49 2.14
CA PHE A 109 -9.51 -1.42 2.52
C PHE A 109 -9.19 -0.24 3.42
N VAL A 110 -9.70 0.96 3.08
CA VAL A 110 -9.46 2.17 3.87
C VAL A 110 -10.03 2.06 5.28
N GLU A 111 -11.21 1.47 5.40
CA GLU A 111 -11.87 1.27 6.69
C GLU A 111 -11.15 0.20 7.52
N THR A 112 -10.78 -0.93 6.90
CA THR A 112 -10.11 -2.04 7.57
C THR A 112 -8.74 -1.63 8.14
N PHE A 113 -7.97 -0.84 7.38
CA PHE A 113 -6.66 -0.34 7.81
C PHE A 113 -6.70 1.05 8.47
N LYS A 114 -7.88 1.64 8.60
CA LYS A 114 -8.09 2.98 9.18
C LYS A 114 -7.20 4.04 8.52
N LEU A 115 -7.10 3.97 7.20
CA LEU A 115 -6.32 4.93 6.43
C LEU A 115 -6.96 6.32 6.50
N LYS A 116 -6.12 7.35 6.58
CA LYS A 116 -6.58 8.73 6.59
C LYS A 116 -6.54 9.28 5.17
N MET A 117 -7.70 9.65 4.66
CA MET A 117 -7.78 10.44 3.45
C MET A 117 -7.41 11.90 3.77
N VAL A 118 -6.49 12.46 2.99
CA VAL A 118 -6.09 13.87 3.14
C VAL A 118 -7.02 14.77 2.36
N ARG A 119 -7.43 14.30 1.17
CA ARG A 119 -8.38 14.95 0.26
C ARG A 119 -9.18 13.89 -0.46
N GLY A 120 -10.29 14.29 -1.08
CA GLY A 120 -11.16 13.42 -1.84
C GLY A 120 -11.91 12.41 -1.00
N GLU A 121 -12.40 11.40 -1.64
CA GLU A 121 -13.14 10.30 -1.04
C GLU A 121 -12.54 8.97 -1.49
N TRP A 122 -12.77 7.92 -0.72
CA TRP A 122 -12.43 6.58 -1.14
C TRP A 122 -13.47 6.08 -2.14
N TRP A 123 -13.06 5.29 -3.12
CA TRP A 123 -13.98 4.78 -4.14
C TRP A 123 -15.13 3.95 -3.56
N HIS A 124 -16.27 3.98 -4.24
CA HIS A 124 -17.45 3.22 -3.86
C HIS A 124 -17.44 1.83 -4.54
N GLN A 125 -18.15 0.89 -3.92
CA GLN A 125 -18.28 -0.44 -4.48
C GLN A 125 -18.98 -0.37 -5.86
N GLY A 126 -18.35 -0.96 -6.87
CA GLY A 126 -18.86 -1.00 -8.25
C GLY A 126 -18.13 -0.05 -9.20
N GLU A 127 -17.39 0.94 -8.72
CA GLU A 127 -16.53 1.78 -9.55
C GLU A 127 -15.22 1.05 -9.84
N THR A 128 -14.87 0.94 -11.13
CA THR A 128 -13.72 0.13 -11.58
C THR A 128 -12.59 0.94 -12.17
N GLN A 129 -12.79 2.24 -12.39
CA GLN A 129 -11.81 3.14 -13.01
C GLN A 129 -11.48 4.35 -12.12
N GLU A 130 -11.42 4.11 -10.83
CA GLU A 130 -11.00 5.10 -9.86
C GLU A 130 -9.65 4.70 -9.24
N ILE A 131 -8.83 5.69 -8.91
CA ILE A 131 -7.53 5.51 -8.28
C ILE A 131 -7.36 6.52 -7.15
N VAL A 132 -6.75 6.06 -6.06
CA VAL A 132 -6.29 6.91 -4.97
C VAL A 132 -4.77 7.00 -5.04
N LEU A 133 -4.24 8.20 -4.95
CA LEU A 133 -2.82 8.47 -4.92
C LEU A 133 -2.37 8.76 -3.49
N ASN A 134 -1.20 8.26 -3.09
CA ASN A 134 -0.59 8.75 -1.86
C ASN A 134 0.09 10.10 -2.09
N GLU A 135 0.37 10.83 -1.01
CA GLU A 135 0.98 12.17 -1.07
C GLU A 135 2.32 12.19 -1.83
N GLU A 136 3.07 11.09 -1.77
CA GLU A 136 4.33 10.96 -2.48
C GLU A 136 4.12 10.88 -4.00
N ALA A 137 3.15 10.10 -4.46
CA ALA A 137 2.80 10.00 -5.88
C ALA A 137 2.30 11.35 -6.41
N VAL A 138 1.45 12.05 -5.64
CA VAL A 138 0.98 13.41 -6.00
C VAL A 138 2.15 14.37 -6.16
N ARG A 139 3.14 14.31 -5.24
CA ARG A 139 4.33 15.15 -5.28
C ARG A 139 5.22 14.81 -6.47
N GLU A 140 5.47 13.54 -6.73
CA GLU A 140 6.28 13.04 -7.83
C GLU A 140 5.66 13.40 -9.20
N MET A 141 4.35 13.31 -9.29
CA MET A 141 3.61 13.70 -10.50
C MET A 141 3.46 15.22 -10.67
N GLY A 142 3.80 16.01 -9.64
CA GLY A 142 3.67 17.47 -9.68
C GLY A 142 2.22 17.97 -9.78
N LEU A 143 1.25 17.17 -9.31
CA LEU A 143 -0.18 17.52 -9.39
C LEU A 143 -0.54 18.51 -8.27
N SER A 144 -0.92 19.73 -8.62
CA SER A 144 -1.42 20.71 -7.64
C SER A 144 -2.87 20.45 -7.23
N GLU A 145 -3.68 19.98 -8.15
CA GLU A 145 -5.07 19.59 -7.96
C GLU A 145 -5.24 18.15 -8.48
N PRO A 146 -4.99 17.13 -7.63
CA PRO A 146 -5.01 15.74 -8.07
C PRO A 146 -6.42 15.22 -8.36
N GLU A 147 -7.42 15.65 -7.60
CA GLU A 147 -8.81 15.19 -7.71
C GLU A 147 -9.37 15.44 -9.11
N GLY A 148 -9.96 14.42 -9.71
CA GLY A 148 -10.50 14.49 -11.06
C GLY A 148 -9.46 14.40 -12.19
N SER A 149 -8.17 14.37 -11.88
CA SER A 149 -7.12 14.11 -12.87
C SER A 149 -7.24 12.70 -13.44
N ILE A 150 -6.92 12.55 -14.72
CA ILE A 150 -6.90 11.24 -15.38
C ILE A 150 -5.47 10.72 -15.40
N ILE A 151 -5.29 9.56 -14.82
CA ILE A 151 -4.03 8.82 -14.84
C ILE A 151 -4.21 7.61 -15.75
N ARG A 152 -3.28 7.38 -16.67
CA ARG A 152 -3.28 6.22 -17.55
C ARG A 152 -2.24 5.23 -17.09
N ILE A 153 -2.65 3.99 -16.94
CA ILE A 153 -1.83 2.90 -16.44
C ILE A 153 -1.93 1.74 -17.44
N PRO A 154 -0.82 1.04 -17.75
CA PRO A 154 -0.88 -0.17 -18.56
C PRO A 154 -1.82 -1.21 -17.96
N SER A 155 -2.64 -1.84 -18.80
CA SER A 155 -3.52 -2.93 -18.36
C SER A 155 -2.70 -4.12 -17.86
N ILE A 156 -3.23 -4.80 -16.84
CA ILE A 156 -2.62 -6.06 -16.33
C ILE A 156 -2.66 -7.16 -17.38
N ASP A 157 -3.74 -7.22 -18.16
CA ASP A 157 -3.95 -8.28 -19.14
C ASP A 157 -3.14 -8.07 -20.42
N ASP A 158 -2.94 -6.80 -20.81
CA ASP A 158 -2.19 -6.41 -21.99
C ASP A 158 -1.50 -5.07 -21.77
N ALA A 159 -0.20 -5.09 -21.53
CA ALA A 159 0.60 -3.89 -21.28
C ALA A 159 0.63 -2.89 -22.45
N SER A 160 0.20 -3.27 -23.65
CA SER A 160 0.05 -2.36 -24.79
C SER A 160 -1.22 -1.50 -24.73
N VAL A 161 -2.14 -1.85 -23.85
CA VAL A 161 -3.41 -1.14 -23.64
C VAL A 161 -3.31 -0.27 -22.39
N MET A 162 -3.52 1.04 -22.58
CA MET A 162 -3.59 1.99 -21.47
C MET A 162 -5.02 2.12 -20.97
N VAL A 163 -5.21 1.97 -19.68
CA VAL A 163 -6.50 2.12 -19.00
C VAL A 163 -6.51 3.46 -18.27
N GLU A 164 -7.59 4.22 -18.43
CA GLU A 164 -7.79 5.51 -17.78
C GLU A 164 -8.41 5.32 -16.40
N TYR A 165 -7.80 5.94 -15.40
CA TYR A 165 -8.30 6.00 -14.03
C TYR A 165 -8.48 7.45 -13.61
N LYS A 166 -9.58 7.73 -12.96
CA LYS A 166 -9.88 9.03 -12.36
C LYS A 166 -9.38 9.07 -10.93
N VAL A 167 -8.62 10.09 -10.58
CA VAL A 167 -8.22 10.33 -9.19
C VAL A 167 -9.42 10.84 -8.38
N VAL A 168 -9.68 10.19 -7.26
CA VAL A 168 -10.80 10.49 -6.34
C VAL A 168 -10.32 10.89 -4.97
#